data_54940574845dfec02c75e6645f9653f8
#
_entry.id   54940574845dfec02c75e6645f9653f8
#
_cell.length_a   1.000
_cell.length_b   1.000
_cell.length_c   1.000
_cell.angle_alpha   90.00
_cell.angle_beta   90.00
_cell.angle_gamma   90.00
#
_symmetry.space_group_name_H-M   'P 1'
#
loop_
_entity.id
_entity.type
_entity.pdbx_description
1 polymer ?
#
loop_
_entity_poly.entity_id
_entity_poly.type
_entity_poly.pdbx_seq_one_letter_code
_entity_poly.pdbx_strand_id
1 'polypeptide(L)'
;MANGSSVELPIGLTDDEIARLGEIYLMGRDTDPPPSPVRNIAEYERMQGVLIRYPFGISTDIISEISQDLIVYCLVSSNQQNNANSILENSGVNMENVDFVIGPTDSYWTRDYGPWWIVDGNSDVSIADFTYNRPRQNDNEAPLKMSNHLDVPYYATDLIHAGGNYMTDGLGIAASSDLVYEENLISEHDVDSIMQA
;
A
#
# COMPACT_ATOMS: atom_id res chain seq x y z
N MET A 1 -17.58 -7.12 -28.22
CA MET A 1 -16.62 -7.50 -27.18
C MET A 1 -15.87 -6.24 -26.86
N ALA A 2 -16.34 -5.52 -25.87
CA ALA A 2 -15.73 -4.24 -25.47
C ALA A 2 -14.52 -4.58 -24.58
N ASN A 3 -13.31 -4.33 -25.12
CA ASN A 3 -12.16 -4.11 -24.28
C ASN A 3 -12.42 -2.83 -23.48
N GLY A 4 -12.94 -2.97 -22.29
CA GLY A 4 -12.90 -1.91 -21.30
C GLY A 4 -11.43 -1.75 -20.87
N SER A 5 -10.67 -0.92 -21.61
CA SER A 5 -9.46 -0.36 -21.07
C SER A 5 -9.89 0.51 -19.90
N SER A 6 -9.75 0.02 -18.67
CA SER A 6 -9.73 0.89 -17.52
C SER A 6 -8.66 1.94 -17.81
N VAL A 7 -9.06 3.20 -17.92
CA VAL A 7 -8.08 4.29 -18.06
C VAL A 7 -7.27 4.25 -16.77
N GLU A 8 -5.98 3.90 -16.91
CA GLU A 8 -5.07 3.87 -15.76
C GLU A 8 -4.96 5.28 -15.19
N LEU A 9 -5.23 5.42 -13.90
CA LEU A 9 -5.12 6.70 -13.22
C LEU A 9 -3.65 7.13 -13.14
N PRO A 10 -3.32 8.38 -13.47
CA PRO A 10 -1.96 8.90 -13.36
C PRO A 10 -1.50 8.96 -11.90
N ILE A 11 -0.19 9.13 -11.68
CA ILE A 11 0.37 9.37 -10.34
C ILE A 11 -0.15 10.70 -9.77
N GLY A 12 -0.29 11.73 -10.63
CA GLY A 12 -0.90 13.00 -10.27
C GLY A 12 -2.42 12.92 -10.17
N LEU A 13 -3.03 13.98 -9.67
CA LEU A 13 -4.49 14.11 -9.61
C LEU A 13 -5.06 14.40 -10.99
N THR A 14 -6.17 13.77 -11.33
CA THR A 14 -7.02 14.16 -12.46
C THR A 14 -7.91 15.33 -12.08
N ASP A 15 -8.50 16.03 -13.07
CA ASP A 15 -9.44 17.14 -12.82
C ASP A 15 -10.64 16.69 -11.97
N ASP A 16 -11.11 15.46 -12.14
CA ASP A 16 -12.18 14.86 -11.34
C ASP A 16 -11.73 14.63 -9.88
N GLU A 17 -10.53 14.13 -9.68
CA GLU A 17 -9.97 13.93 -8.34
C GLU A 17 -9.70 15.25 -7.61
N ILE A 18 -9.28 16.30 -8.33
CA ILE A 18 -9.14 17.65 -7.77
C ILE A 18 -10.49 18.17 -7.24
N ALA A 19 -11.57 17.91 -7.95
CA ALA A 19 -12.92 18.30 -7.49
C ALA A 19 -13.38 17.52 -6.25
N ARG A 20 -12.76 16.37 -5.94
CA ARG A 20 -13.10 15.46 -4.83
C ARG A 20 -12.06 15.42 -3.71
N LEU A 21 -11.09 16.33 -3.68
CA LEU A 21 -10.04 16.35 -2.65
C LEU A 21 -10.58 16.30 -1.20
N GLY A 22 -11.75 16.91 -0.97
CA GLY A 22 -12.40 16.85 0.33
C GLY A 22 -12.76 15.44 0.83
N GLU A 23 -12.86 14.46 -0.09
CA GLU A 23 -13.15 13.07 0.26
C GLU A 23 -11.99 12.41 1.03
N ILE A 24 -10.74 12.87 0.81
CA ILE A 24 -9.55 12.33 1.48
C ILE A 24 -9.71 12.38 3.00
N TYR A 25 -10.20 13.49 3.53
CA TYR A 25 -10.42 13.67 4.98
C TYR A 25 -11.51 12.75 5.57
N LEU A 26 -12.29 12.09 4.71
CA LEU A 26 -13.31 11.12 5.12
C LEU A 26 -12.84 9.67 5.03
N MET A 27 -11.66 9.44 4.44
CA MET A 27 -11.09 8.11 4.24
C MET A 27 -10.22 7.66 5.42
N GLY A 28 -9.85 8.59 6.30
CA GLY A 28 -8.98 8.36 7.44
C GLY A 28 -9.49 7.28 8.38
N ARG A 29 -8.57 6.59 9.01
CA ARG A 29 -8.80 5.65 10.10
C ARG A 29 -7.87 6.01 11.23
N ASP A 30 -8.34 5.85 12.46
CA ASP A 30 -7.55 6.08 13.65
C ASP A 30 -7.71 4.88 14.58
N THR A 31 -6.60 4.39 15.11
CA THR A 31 -6.56 3.30 16.09
C THR A 31 -5.69 3.72 17.28
N ASP A 32 -5.70 2.94 18.34
CA ASP A 32 -4.66 3.07 19.35
C ASP A 32 -3.29 2.84 18.68
N PRO A 33 -2.23 3.57 19.09
CA PRO A 33 -0.89 3.39 18.53
C PRO A 33 -0.34 1.99 18.82
N PRO A 34 0.63 1.50 18.02
CA PRO A 34 1.27 0.22 18.28
C PRO A 34 1.98 0.19 19.63
N PRO A 35 2.08 -0.97 20.31
CA PRO A 35 2.87 -1.10 21.51
C PRO A 35 4.34 -0.72 21.26
N SER A 36 4.89 0.14 22.11
CA SER A 36 6.31 0.55 22.04
C SER A 36 7.24 -0.49 22.68
N PRO A 37 8.51 -0.58 22.19
CA PRO A 37 9.11 0.23 21.12
C PRO A 37 8.71 -0.25 19.73
N VAL A 38 8.56 0.70 18.80
CA VAL A 38 8.26 0.44 17.41
C VAL A 38 9.50 0.59 16.54
N ARG A 39 9.66 -0.27 15.54
CA ARG A 39 10.73 -0.18 14.54
C ARG A 39 10.15 -0.32 13.14
N ASN A 40 10.42 0.63 12.27
CA ASN A 40 10.13 0.48 10.85
C ASN A 40 11.02 -0.60 10.22
N ILE A 41 10.47 -1.36 9.29
CA ILE A 41 11.22 -2.31 8.47
C ILE A 41 11.73 -1.54 7.24
N ALA A 42 13.06 -1.50 7.08
CA ALA A 42 13.67 -0.83 5.94
C ALA A 42 13.59 -1.68 4.66
N GLU A 43 13.59 -1.03 3.51
CA GLU A 43 13.45 -1.71 2.20
C GLU A 43 14.60 -2.65 1.84
N TYR A 44 15.78 -2.45 2.43
CA TYR A 44 16.94 -3.34 2.21
C TYR A 44 16.91 -4.60 3.09
N GLU A 45 15.98 -4.68 4.03
CA GLU A 45 15.84 -5.87 4.88
C GLU A 45 15.24 -7.04 4.09
N ARG A 46 15.38 -8.24 4.65
CA ARG A 46 14.90 -9.45 3.98
C ARG A 46 13.38 -9.40 3.80
N MET A 47 12.94 -9.48 2.56
CA MET A 47 11.54 -9.47 2.17
C MET A 47 10.98 -10.89 2.05
N GLN A 48 9.72 -11.08 2.43
CA GLN A 48 8.97 -12.31 2.20
C GLN A 48 8.32 -12.32 0.82
N GLY A 49 7.89 -11.16 0.33
CA GLY A 49 7.16 -11.03 -0.92
C GLY A 49 7.04 -9.61 -1.41
N VAL A 50 6.37 -9.46 -2.53
CA VAL A 50 6.13 -8.17 -3.21
C VAL A 50 4.63 -8.00 -3.43
N LEU A 51 4.10 -6.81 -3.13
CA LEU A 51 2.72 -6.45 -3.39
C LEU A 51 2.57 -5.87 -4.80
N ILE A 52 1.72 -6.48 -5.58
CA ILE A 52 1.26 -5.97 -6.88
C ILE A 52 -0.26 -5.91 -6.91
N ARG A 53 -0.82 -5.40 -7.98
CA ARG A 53 -2.28 -5.43 -8.20
C ARG A 53 -2.63 -5.85 -9.62
N TYR A 54 -3.87 -6.28 -9.84
CA TYR A 54 -4.45 -6.54 -11.15
C TYR A 54 -5.56 -5.52 -11.48
N PRO A 55 -5.59 -4.94 -12.72
CA PRO A 55 -4.69 -5.15 -13.87
C PRO A 55 -3.25 -4.75 -13.59
N PHE A 56 -2.28 -5.51 -14.14
CA PHE A 56 -0.87 -5.35 -13.81
C PHE A 56 -0.31 -4.01 -14.28
N GLY A 57 0.40 -3.32 -13.40
CA GLY A 57 1.13 -2.06 -13.68
C GLY A 57 2.59 -2.30 -14.09
N ILE A 58 3.06 -3.56 -14.05
CA ILE A 58 4.42 -3.98 -14.44
C ILE A 58 4.36 -5.14 -15.43
N SER A 59 5.48 -5.40 -16.12
CA SER A 59 5.57 -6.53 -17.04
C SER A 59 5.42 -7.87 -16.33
N THR A 60 4.70 -8.81 -16.95
CA THR A 60 4.60 -10.19 -16.46
C THR A 60 5.94 -10.91 -16.44
N ASP A 61 6.93 -10.49 -17.25
CA ASP A 61 8.29 -11.04 -17.20
C ASP A 61 8.96 -10.71 -15.86
N ILE A 62 8.76 -9.47 -15.34
CA ILE A 62 9.25 -9.08 -14.01
C ILE A 62 8.55 -9.89 -12.92
N ILE A 63 7.23 -10.07 -13.04
CA ILE A 63 6.46 -10.88 -12.07
C ILE A 63 6.97 -12.33 -12.09
N SER A 64 7.27 -12.87 -13.29
CA SER A 64 7.82 -14.22 -13.42
C SER A 64 9.16 -14.37 -12.68
N GLU A 65 10.09 -13.42 -12.87
CA GLU A 65 11.38 -13.43 -12.17
C GLU A 65 11.20 -13.32 -10.63
N ILE A 66 10.38 -12.39 -10.15
CA ILE A 66 10.10 -12.23 -8.72
C ILE A 66 9.54 -13.53 -8.12
N SER A 67 8.65 -14.20 -8.84
CA SER A 67 7.98 -15.41 -8.37
C SER A 67 8.91 -16.63 -8.21
N GLN A 68 10.14 -16.57 -8.70
CA GLN A 68 11.10 -17.66 -8.50
C GLN A 68 11.60 -17.72 -7.03
N ASP A 69 11.69 -16.58 -6.38
CA ASP A 69 12.32 -16.45 -5.06
C ASP A 69 11.40 -15.90 -3.96
N LEU A 70 10.35 -15.14 -4.33
CA LEU A 70 9.49 -14.40 -3.42
C LEU A 70 8.00 -14.66 -3.68
N ILE A 71 7.18 -14.46 -2.66
CA ILE A 71 5.73 -14.47 -2.81
C ILE A 71 5.28 -13.21 -3.55
N VAL A 72 4.44 -13.39 -4.55
CA VAL A 72 3.76 -12.30 -5.26
C VAL A 72 2.36 -12.17 -4.67
N TYR A 73 2.16 -11.21 -3.79
CA TYR A 73 0.83 -10.85 -3.28
C TYR A 73 0.13 -10.00 -4.32
N CYS A 74 -0.95 -10.51 -4.89
CA CYS A 74 -1.68 -9.83 -5.97
C CYS A 74 -3.05 -9.36 -5.50
N LEU A 75 -3.21 -8.05 -5.28
CA LEU A 75 -4.52 -7.43 -5.05
C LEU A 75 -5.37 -7.56 -6.30
N VAL A 76 -6.55 -8.15 -6.18
CA VAL A 76 -7.44 -8.42 -7.31
C VAL A 76 -8.90 -8.45 -6.88
N SER A 77 -9.80 -7.88 -7.69
CA SER A 77 -11.23 -8.06 -7.48
C SER A 77 -11.63 -9.52 -7.68
N SER A 78 -12.55 -10.04 -6.89
CA SER A 78 -12.98 -11.45 -6.92
C SER A 78 -13.44 -11.91 -8.32
N ASN A 79 -14.09 -11.02 -9.07
CA ASN A 79 -14.57 -11.32 -10.44
C ASN A 79 -13.45 -11.30 -11.50
N GLN A 80 -12.27 -10.80 -11.17
CA GLN A 80 -11.11 -10.70 -12.07
C GLN A 80 -10.01 -11.71 -11.74
N GLN A 81 -10.09 -12.40 -10.61
CA GLN A 81 -9.05 -13.33 -10.13
C GLN A 81 -8.72 -14.41 -11.17
N ASN A 82 -9.72 -15.04 -11.79
CA ASN A 82 -9.50 -16.09 -12.80
C ASN A 82 -8.76 -15.56 -14.03
N ASN A 83 -9.04 -14.30 -14.41
CA ASN A 83 -8.35 -13.68 -15.54
C ASN A 83 -6.90 -13.35 -15.19
N ALA A 84 -6.65 -12.80 -14.01
CA ALA A 84 -5.30 -12.55 -13.51
C ALA A 84 -4.49 -13.85 -13.45
N ASN A 85 -5.06 -14.91 -12.84
CA ASN A 85 -4.44 -16.23 -12.77
C ASN A 85 -4.03 -16.76 -14.16
N SER A 86 -4.96 -16.74 -15.12
CA SER A 86 -4.69 -17.24 -16.47
C SER A 86 -3.58 -16.45 -17.18
N ILE A 87 -3.48 -15.14 -16.97
CA ILE A 87 -2.41 -14.32 -17.54
C ILE A 87 -1.07 -14.69 -16.92
N LEU A 88 -1.00 -14.82 -15.59
CA LEU A 88 0.23 -15.18 -14.88
C LEU A 88 0.74 -16.57 -15.27
N GLU A 89 -0.14 -17.58 -15.30
CA GLU A 89 0.20 -18.94 -15.76
C GLU A 89 0.77 -18.94 -17.18
N ASN A 90 0.09 -18.25 -18.11
CA ASN A 90 0.54 -18.18 -19.52
C ASN A 90 1.84 -17.40 -19.71
N SER A 91 2.23 -16.59 -18.71
CA SER A 91 3.49 -15.81 -18.73
C SER A 91 4.64 -16.50 -18.01
N GLY A 92 4.49 -17.76 -17.60
CA GLY A 92 5.54 -18.53 -16.94
C GLY A 92 5.84 -18.15 -15.50
N VAL A 93 4.89 -17.49 -14.83
CA VAL A 93 4.98 -17.16 -13.41
C VAL A 93 4.90 -18.45 -12.58
N ASN A 94 5.74 -18.58 -11.56
CA ASN A 94 5.65 -19.68 -10.60
C ASN A 94 4.42 -19.50 -9.71
N MET A 95 3.33 -20.17 -10.06
CA MET A 95 2.04 -20.02 -9.38
C MET A 95 2.03 -20.55 -7.94
N GLU A 96 3.01 -21.36 -7.54
CA GLU A 96 3.17 -21.77 -6.12
C GLU A 96 3.55 -20.59 -5.23
N ASN A 97 4.14 -19.55 -5.80
CA ASN A 97 4.53 -18.32 -5.13
C ASN A 97 3.59 -17.14 -5.47
N VAL A 98 2.38 -17.39 -5.94
CA VAL A 98 1.35 -16.35 -6.13
C VAL A 98 0.26 -16.49 -5.09
N ASP A 99 -0.01 -15.41 -4.36
CA ASP A 99 -1.06 -15.32 -3.36
C ASP A 99 -2.02 -14.17 -3.71
N PHE A 100 -3.30 -14.49 -3.91
CA PHE A 100 -4.31 -13.51 -4.31
C PHE A 100 -4.98 -12.87 -3.09
N VAL A 101 -4.76 -11.57 -2.93
CA VAL A 101 -5.44 -10.75 -1.92
C VAL A 101 -6.72 -10.18 -2.53
N ILE A 102 -7.88 -10.64 -2.04
CA ILE A 102 -9.16 -10.28 -2.64
C ILE A 102 -9.59 -8.88 -2.19
N GLY A 103 -9.63 -7.96 -3.14
CA GLY A 103 -10.09 -6.60 -2.96
C GLY A 103 -9.82 -5.74 -4.20
N PRO A 104 -10.73 -4.83 -4.57
CA PRO A 104 -10.49 -3.91 -5.67
C PRO A 104 -9.38 -2.92 -5.34
N THR A 105 -8.78 -2.33 -6.39
CA THR A 105 -7.92 -1.15 -6.32
C THR A 105 -8.33 -0.17 -7.40
N ASP A 106 -8.01 1.11 -7.22
CA ASP A 106 -8.33 2.17 -8.19
C ASP A 106 -7.16 2.41 -9.15
N SER A 107 -5.92 2.21 -8.68
CA SER A 107 -4.70 2.44 -9.47
C SER A 107 -3.64 1.36 -9.23
N TYR A 108 -2.53 1.41 -9.97
CA TYR A 108 -1.40 0.47 -9.81
C TYR A 108 -0.27 1.00 -8.92
N TRP A 109 -0.46 2.13 -8.27
CA TRP A 109 0.57 2.81 -7.48
C TRP A 109 0.72 2.18 -6.09
N THR A 110 1.00 0.87 -6.05
CA THR A 110 1.13 0.10 -4.80
C THR A 110 2.24 0.62 -3.88
N ARG A 111 3.22 1.35 -4.41
CA ARG A 111 4.23 2.04 -3.61
C ARG A 111 3.61 3.15 -2.75
N ASP A 112 2.63 3.87 -3.30
CA ASP A 112 2.09 5.06 -2.66
C ASP A 112 1.01 4.72 -1.62
N TYR A 113 0.24 3.67 -1.83
CA TYR A 113 -0.85 3.25 -0.95
C TYR A 113 -0.62 1.90 -0.26
N GLY A 114 0.50 1.24 -0.52
CA GLY A 114 0.81 -0.07 0.07
C GLY A 114 1.09 0.02 1.57
N PRO A 115 1.04 -1.10 2.27
CA PRO A 115 1.26 -1.13 3.71
C PRO A 115 2.67 -0.74 4.09
N TRP A 116 2.81 -0.03 5.21
CA TRP A 116 4.07 0.17 5.91
C TRP A 116 4.26 -0.94 6.94
N TRP A 117 5.41 -1.57 6.89
CA TRP A 117 5.72 -2.68 7.76
C TRP A 117 6.54 -2.21 8.95
N ILE A 118 6.09 -2.60 10.14
CA ILE A 118 6.76 -2.32 11.40
C ILE A 118 6.96 -3.61 12.19
N VAL A 119 7.86 -3.56 13.14
CA VAL A 119 7.92 -4.51 14.26
C VAL A 119 7.49 -3.76 15.50
N ASP A 120 6.41 -4.19 16.14
CA ASP A 120 5.87 -3.56 17.34
C ASP A 120 6.55 -4.03 18.64
N GLY A 121 6.14 -3.46 19.77
CA GLY A 121 6.71 -3.77 21.07
C GLY A 121 6.48 -5.19 21.58
N ASN A 122 5.59 -5.94 20.94
CA ASN A 122 5.39 -7.38 21.18
C ASN A 122 6.33 -8.25 20.33
N SER A 123 7.12 -7.63 19.46
CA SER A 123 7.94 -8.27 18.43
C SER A 123 7.12 -8.89 17.29
N ASP A 124 5.90 -8.46 17.10
CA ASP A 124 5.06 -8.88 16.00
C ASP A 124 5.32 -8.00 14.77
N VAL A 125 5.36 -8.63 13.58
CA VAL A 125 5.34 -7.90 12.30
C VAL A 125 3.93 -7.40 12.10
N SER A 126 3.79 -6.09 11.96
CA SER A 126 2.51 -5.39 11.94
C SER A 126 2.46 -4.40 10.79
N ILE A 127 1.29 -3.91 10.48
CA ILE A 127 1.06 -2.86 9.47
C ILE A 127 0.74 -1.54 10.17
N ALA A 128 1.49 -0.49 9.83
CA ALA A 128 1.12 0.89 10.08
C ALA A 128 0.53 1.48 8.79
N ASP A 129 -0.62 2.14 8.92
CA ASP A 129 -1.38 2.71 7.82
C ASP A 129 -1.62 4.22 8.03
N PHE A 130 -1.74 4.94 6.95
CA PHE A 130 -2.07 6.36 6.91
C PHE A 130 -3.14 6.60 5.84
N THR A 131 -3.77 7.76 5.86
CA THR A 131 -4.75 8.15 4.84
C THR A 131 -4.05 8.45 3.52
N TYR A 132 -4.37 7.70 2.47
CA TYR A 132 -3.78 7.93 1.15
C TYR A 132 -4.15 9.33 0.61
N ASN A 133 -3.16 10.06 0.11
CA ASN A 133 -3.31 11.44 -0.34
C ASN A 133 -3.98 11.59 -1.73
N ARG A 134 -4.81 10.63 -2.11
CA ARG A 134 -5.65 10.64 -3.32
C ARG A 134 -7.07 10.20 -2.96
N PRO A 135 -8.12 10.77 -3.59
CA PRO A 135 -9.51 10.36 -3.33
C PRO A 135 -9.81 9.01 -4.01
N ARG A 136 -9.06 7.98 -3.63
CA ARG A 136 -9.05 6.60 -4.16
C ARG A 136 -9.30 5.63 -3.03
N GLN A 137 -10.57 5.44 -2.70
CA GLN A 137 -10.99 4.67 -1.53
C GLN A 137 -10.49 3.22 -1.57
N ASN A 138 -10.52 2.58 -2.75
CA ASN A 138 -10.08 1.19 -2.86
C ASN A 138 -8.56 1.03 -2.65
N ASP A 139 -7.77 2.02 -3.08
CA ASP A 139 -6.34 2.06 -2.84
C ASP A 139 -6.04 2.29 -1.36
N ASN A 140 -6.73 3.26 -0.73
CA ASN A 140 -6.60 3.57 0.70
C ASN A 140 -6.91 2.36 1.60
N GLU A 141 -7.66 1.38 1.13
CA GLU A 141 -7.97 0.16 1.89
C GLU A 141 -6.95 -0.97 1.71
N ALA A 142 -5.94 -0.79 0.88
CA ALA A 142 -4.99 -1.87 0.59
C ALA A 142 -4.22 -2.37 1.84
N PRO A 143 -3.73 -1.51 2.76
CA PRO A 143 -3.08 -1.97 3.98
C PRO A 143 -4.00 -2.82 4.88
N LEU A 144 -5.25 -2.40 5.05
CA LEU A 144 -6.25 -3.17 5.82
C LEU A 144 -6.57 -4.52 5.16
N LYS A 145 -6.66 -4.56 3.82
CA LYS A 145 -6.85 -5.82 3.07
C LYS A 145 -5.69 -6.78 3.30
N MET A 146 -4.46 -6.25 3.29
CA MET A 146 -3.25 -7.03 3.54
C MET A 146 -3.19 -7.54 4.99
N SER A 147 -3.50 -6.71 5.97
CA SER A 147 -3.56 -7.10 7.39
C SER A 147 -4.54 -8.26 7.60
N ASN A 148 -5.77 -8.13 7.07
CA ASN A 148 -6.79 -9.17 7.16
C ASN A 148 -6.38 -10.47 6.44
N HIS A 149 -5.69 -10.37 5.31
CA HIS A 149 -5.26 -11.53 4.53
C HIS A 149 -4.14 -12.30 5.22
N LEU A 150 -3.19 -11.59 5.82
CA LEU A 150 -2.03 -12.18 6.49
C LEU A 150 -2.24 -12.46 7.97
N ASP A 151 -3.39 -12.05 8.53
CA ASP A 151 -3.72 -12.15 9.96
C ASP A 151 -2.62 -11.50 10.84
N VAL A 152 -2.21 -10.28 10.47
CA VAL A 152 -1.21 -9.48 11.22
C VAL A 152 -1.86 -8.25 11.87
N PRO A 153 -1.32 -7.74 12.99
CA PRO A 153 -1.84 -6.55 13.64
C PRO A 153 -1.84 -5.34 12.70
N TYR A 154 -2.82 -4.46 12.88
CA TYR A 154 -3.04 -3.27 12.05
C TYR A 154 -3.22 -2.05 12.94
N TYR A 155 -2.45 -1.03 12.65
CA TYR A 155 -2.49 0.27 13.31
C TYR A 155 -2.64 1.35 12.26
N ALA A 156 -3.51 2.32 12.50
CA ALA A 156 -3.80 3.38 11.53
C ALA A 156 -3.84 4.75 12.19
N THR A 157 -3.45 5.74 11.42
CA THR A 157 -3.62 7.17 11.72
C THR A 157 -4.36 7.86 10.59
N ASP A 158 -5.11 8.92 10.91
CA ASP A 158 -5.77 9.77 9.92
C ASP A 158 -4.82 10.76 9.22
N LEU A 159 -3.51 10.73 9.56
CA LEU A 159 -2.49 11.52 8.88
C LEU A 159 -2.51 11.24 7.37
N ILE A 160 -2.63 12.30 6.57
CA ILE A 160 -2.61 12.20 5.11
C ILE A 160 -1.16 12.05 4.65
N HIS A 161 -0.88 10.99 3.89
CA HIS A 161 0.46 10.69 3.42
C HIS A 161 0.45 9.83 2.16
N ALA A 162 1.62 9.60 1.57
CA ALA A 162 1.85 8.63 0.50
C ALA A 162 3.18 7.91 0.72
N GLY A 163 3.16 6.61 0.51
CA GLY A 163 4.33 5.76 0.71
C GLY A 163 5.54 6.12 -0.16
N GLY A 164 5.31 6.74 -1.32
CA GLY A 164 6.38 7.27 -2.16
C GLY A 164 7.12 8.47 -1.55
N ASN A 165 6.53 9.10 -0.52
CA ASN A 165 7.09 10.23 0.22
C ASN A 165 7.70 9.85 1.57
N TYR A 166 7.96 8.58 1.83
CA TYR A 166 8.55 8.12 3.09
C TYR A 166 9.72 7.18 2.87
N MET A 167 10.80 7.37 3.58
CA MET A 167 11.96 6.48 3.61
C MET A 167 12.42 6.26 5.05
N THR A 168 12.93 5.07 5.35
CA THR A 168 13.48 4.73 6.66
C THR A 168 14.76 3.91 6.52
N ASP A 169 15.68 4.10 7.47
CA ASP A 169 16.87 3.25 7.60
C ASP A 169 16.63 2.00 8.48
N GLY A 170 15.41 1.87 9.06
CA GLY A 170 15.08 0.78 9.98
C GLY A 170 15.80 0.83 11.34
N LEU A 171 16.60 1.88 11.58
CA LEU A 171 17.44 2.05 12.77
C LEU A 171 17.08 3.30 13.59
N GLY A 172 15.96 3.94 13.25
CA GLY A 172 15.42 5.11 13.96
C GLY A 172 15.51 6.43 13.21
N ILE A 173 15.93 6.41 11.94
CA ILE A 173 15.90 7.58 11.07
C ILE A 173 14.87 7.36 9.97
N ALA A 174 13.96 8.32 9.82
CA ALA A 174 13.04 8.40 8.70
C ALA A 174 13.10 9.78 8.04
N ALA A 175 12.69 9.87 6.80
CA ALA A 175 12.65 11.11 6.02
C ALA A 175 11.41 11.17 5.14
N SER A 176 10.81 12.35 5.10
CA SER A 176 9.72 12.75 4.19
C SER A 176 10.04 14.12 3.60
N SER A 177 9.39 14.49 2.50
CA SER A 177 9.40 15.89 2.05
C SER A 177 8.35 16.70 2.80
N ASP A 178 8.39 18.01 2.66
CA ASP A 178 7.47 18.98 3.27
C ASP A 178 6.00 18.76 2.87
N LEU A 179 5.75 17.96 1.83
CA LEU A 179 4.40 17.62 1.36
C LEU A 179 3.52 17.06 2.47
N VAL A 180 4.07 16.30 3.41
CA VAL A 180 3.30 15.75 4.53
C VAL A 180 2.74 16.86 5.43
N TYR A 181 3.44 17.99 5.57
CA TYR A 181 2.91 19.16 6.32
C TYR A 181 1.86 19.92 5.51
N GLU A 182 2.09 20.07 4.20
CA GLU A 182 1.17 20.80 3.32
C GLU A 182 -0.20 20.12 3.16
N GLU A 183 -0.24 18.79 3.20
CA GLU A 183 -1.45 18.00 3.01
C GLU A 183 -2.28 17.85 4.30
N ASN A 184 -1.71 18.15 5.47
CA ASN A 184 -2.38 18.01 6.75
C ASN A 184 -2.78 19.37 7.33
N LEU A 185 -3.99 19.45 7.89
CA LEU A 185 -4.56 20.69 8.46
C LEU A 185 -4.22 20.90 9.94
N ILE A 186 -3.13 20.28 10.42
CA ILE A 186 -2.62 20.35 11.77
C ILE A 186 -1.23 21.00 11.79
N SER A 187 -0.69 21.30 12.94
CA SER A 187 0.65 21.89 13.01
C SER A 187 1.74 20.89 12.61
N GLU A 188 2.87 21.39 12.09
CA GLU A 188 4.06 20.54 11.79
C GLU A 188 4.48 19.73 13.02
N HIS A 189 4.43 20.33 14.21
CA HIS A 189 4.74 19.64 15.46
C HIS A 189 3.80 18.46 15.74
N ASP A 190 2.49 18.61 15.44
CA ASP A 190 1.53 17.52 15.62
C ASP A 190 1.77 16.40 14.60
N VAL A 191 2.08 16.75 13.34
CA VAL A 191 2.50 15.77 12.32
C VAL A 191 3.73 14.99 12.79
N ASP A 192 4.78 15.69 13.25
CA ASP A 192 5.99 15.04 13.77
C ASP A 192 5.68 14.12 14.95
N SER A 193 4.79 14.53 15.84
CA SER A 193 4.40 13.73 17.00
C SER A 193 3.69 12.45 16.62
N ILE A 194 2.81 12.49 15.60
CA ILE A 194 2.12 11.31 15.08
C ILE A 194 3.11 10.37 14.39
N MET A 195 4.04 10.91 13.58
CA MET A 195 5.03 10.10 12.86
C MET A 195 6.08 9.45 13.77
N GLN A 196 6.21 9.90 15.02
CA GLN A 196 7.16 9.37 16.02
C GLN A 196 6.50 8.41 17.03
N ALA A 197 5.18 8.33 17.04
CA ALA A 197 4.44 7.48 17.98
C ALA A 197 4.49 6.00 17.59
#